data_d32816fca882f732c8004efccc1367ae
#
_entry.id   d32816fca882f732c8004efccc1367ae
#
_cell.length_a   1.000
_cell.length_b   1.000
_cell.length_c   1.000
_cell.angle_alpha   90.00
_cell.angle_beta   90.00
_cell.angle_gamma   90.00
#
_symmetry.space_group_name_H-M   'P 1'
#
loop_
_entity.id
_entity.type
_entity.pdbx_description
1 polymer ?
#
loop_
_entity_poly.entity_id
_entity_poly.type
_entity_poly.pdbx_seq_one_letter_code
_entity_poly.pdbx_strand_id
1 'polypeptide(L)'
;NPAAKKKYSELKVEIKKTGLKNADKIIGQADMAWYQKQGDNVNYAKTAVAYMDKYPSEDPNVLNNMSWTFYEKVTDPKMLAKAVEWSKKSNELHKDHPAFLDTYASLLFKSGNKKEAIAQQEKAISIVKKSPDAYGGESLLKELESRLAEFKK
;
A
#
# COMPACT_ATOMS: atom_id res chain seq x y z
N ASN A 1 -10.49 -23.60 0.50
CA ASN A 1 -11.49 -24.51 -0.07
C ASN A 1 -11.09 -24.91 -1.50
N PRO A 2 -10.73 -26.22 -1.77
CA PRO A 2 -10.27 -26.68 -3.07
C PRO A 2 -11.27 -26.43 -4.20
N ALA A 3 -12.57 -26.60 -3.95
CA ALA A 3 -13.62 -26.38 -4.95
C ALA A 3 -13.69 -24.91 -5.39
N ALA A 4 -13.54 -23.96 -4.45
CA ALA A 4 -13.50 -22.54 -4.79
C ALA A 4 -12.25 -22.18 -5.60
N LYS A 5 -11.09 -22.77 -5.26
CA LYS A 5 -9.84 -22.59 -6.02
C LYS A 5 -9.97 -23.11 -7.46
N LYS A 6 -10.61 -24.27 -7.65
CA LYS A 6 -10.87 -24.85 -8.98
C LYS A 6 -11.76 -23.92 -9.80
N LYS A 7 -12.92 -23.52 -9.27
CA LYS A 7 -13.85 -22.58 -9.95
C LYS A 7 -13.19 -21.28 -10.32
N TYR A 8 -12.34 -20.73 -9.42
CA TYR A 8 -11.61 -19.50 -9.68
C TYR A 8 -10.61 -19.65 -10.83
N SER A 9 -9.91 -20.80 -10.89
CA SER A 9 -8.99 -21.09 -11.99
C SER A 9 -9.72 -21.25 -13.33
N GLU A 10 -10.86 -21.91 -13.34
CA GLU A 10 -11.72 -22.07 -14.52
C GLU A 10 -12.20 -20.69 -15.03
N LEU A 11 -12.68 -19.81 -14.13
CA LEU A 11 -13.10 -18.46 -14.48
C LEU A 11 -11.99 -17.64 -15.15
N LYS A 12 -10.74 -17.73 -14.67
CA LYS A 12 -9.61 -17.05 -15.30
C LYS A 12 -9.36 -17.53 -16.73
N VAL A 13 -9.49 -18.83 -16.96
CA VAL A 13 -9.37 -19.40 -18.32
C VAL A 13 -10.49 -18.86 -19.22
N GLU A 14 -11.71 -18.78 -18.73
CA GLU A 14 -12.84 -18.23 -19.48
C GLU A 14 -12.63 -16.75 -19.83
N ILE A 15 -12.19 -15.93 -18.86
CA ILE A 15 -11.89 -14.52 -19.11
C ILE A 15 -10.83 -14.38 -20.20
N LYS A 16 -9.77 -15.20 -20.20
CA LYS A 16 -8.75 -15.17 -21.26
C LYS A 16 -9.31 -15.54 -22.63
N LYS A 17 -10.22 -16.50 -22.69
CA LYS A 17 -10.87 -16.94 -23.96
C LYS A 17 -11.78 -15.87 -24.58
N THR A 18 -12.24 -14.88 -23.79
CA THR A 18 -13.07 -13.78 -24.33
C THR A 18 -12.33 -12.88 -25.32
N GLY A 19 -10.99 -12.89 -25.32
CA GLY A 19 -10.18 -12.01 -26.16
C GLY A 19 -10.24 -10.53 -25.76
N LEU A 20 -10.76 -10.20 -24.57
CA LEU A 20 -10.78 -8.82 -24.06
C LEU A 20 -9.37 -8.26 -23.93
N LYS A 21 -9.12 -7.06 -24.48
CA LYS A 21 -7.80 -6.40 -24.42
C LYS A 21 -7.27 -6.18 -23.01
N ASN A 22 -8.18 -6.07 -22.02
CA ASN A 22 -7.84 -5.86 -20.62
C ASN A 22 -8.00 -7.11 -19.75
N ALA A 23 -8.14 -8.32 -20.35
CA ALA A 23 -8.30 -9.57 -19.60
C ALA A 23 -7.22 -9.79 -18.54
N ASP A 24 -5.95 -9.57 -18.89
CA ASP A 24 -4.83 -9.70 -17.95
C ASP A 24 -4.91 -8.71 -16.78
N LYS A 25 -5.37 -7.48 -17.04
CA LYS A 25 -5.57 -6.46 -15.98
C LYS A 25 -6.67 -6.90 -15.02
N ILE A 26 -7.78 -7.37 -15.53
CA ILE A 26 -8.92 -7.89 -14.75
C ILE A 26 -8.46 -9.09 -13.90
N ILE A 27 -7.75 -10.02 -14.51
CA ILE A 27 -7.23 -11.21 -13.81
C ILE A 27 -6.25 -10.82 -12.69
N GLY A 28 -5.34 -9.88 -12.96
CA GLY A 28 -4.39 -9.41 -11.95
C GLY A 28 -5.08 -8.77 -10.73
N GLN A 29 -6.10 -7.95 -10.95
CA GLN A 29 -6.92 -7.38 -9.88
C GLN A 29 -7.69 -8.47 -9.10
N ALA A 30 -8.28 -9.42 -9.81
CA ALA A 30 -8.99 -10.54 -9.20
C ALA A 30 -8.04 -11.44 -8.39
N ASP A 31 -6.83 -11.71 -8.89
CA ASP A 31 -5.81 -12.49 -8.18
C ASP A 31 -5.39 -11.79 -6.88
N MET A 32 -5.16 -10.48 -6.89
CA MET A 32 -4.87 -9.74 -5.67
C MET A 32 -6.00 -9.86 -4.64
N ALA A 33 -7.25 -9.64 -5.05
CA ALA A 33 -8.41 -9.77 -4.18
C ALA A 33 -8.59 -11.19 -3.65
N TRP A 34 -8.34 -12.20 -4.49
CA TRP A 34 -8.40 -13.60 -4.11
C TRP A 34 -7.38 -13.94 -3.02
N TYR A 35 -6.10 -13.61 -3.23
CA TYR A 35 -5.04 -13.89 -2.26
C TYR A 35 -5.25 -13.12 -0.95
N GLN A 36 -5.69 -11.87 -1.03
CA GLN A 36 -6.02 -11.09 0.15
C GLN A 36 -7.14 -11.72 0.98
N LYS A 37 -8.19 -12.22 0.32
CA LYS A 37 -9.30 -12.94 0.99
C LYS A 37 -8.86 -14.27 1.61
N GLN A 38 -7.86 -14.95 1.02
CA GLN A 38 -7.30 -16.19 1.57
C GLN A 38 -6.27 -15.95 2.68
N GLY A 39 -5.86 -14.71 2.94
CA GLY A 39 -4.74 -14.40 3.84
C GLY A 39 -3.37 -14.81 3.29
N ASP A 40 -3.27 -15.10 1.99
CA ASP A 40 -2.03 -15.48 1.32
C ASP A 40 -1.23 -14.22 0.95
N ASN A 41 -0.60 -13.63 1.97
CA ASN A 41 0.13 -12.38 1.82
C ASN A 41 1.35 -12.50 0.89
N VAL A 42 1.94 -13.69 0.77
CA VAL A 42 3.09 -13.93 -0.12
C VAL A 42 2.68 -13.85 -1.58
N ASN A 43 1.63 -14.56 -1.98
CA ASN A 43 1.13 -14.52 -3.35
C ASN A 43 0.44 -13.19 -3.65
N TYR A 44 -0.23 -12.57 -2.67
CA TYR A 44 -0.73 -11.20 -2.80
C TYR A 44 0.39 -10.23 -3.18
N ALA A 45 1.48 -10.20 -2.42
CA ALA A 45 2.58 -9.28 -2.66
C ALA A 45 3.24 -9.49 -4.04
N LYS A 46 3.51 -10.74 -4.42
CA LYS A 46 4.06 -11.08 -5.74
C LYS A 46 3.14 -10.60 -6.88
N THR A 47 1.85 -10.86 -6.74
CA THR A 47 0.86 -10.47 -7.76
C THR A 47 0.72 -8.95 -7.84
N ALA A 48 0.70 -8.25 -6.70
CA ALA A 48 0.59 -6.81 -6.63
C ALA A 48 1.81 -6.11 -7.27
N VAL A 49 3.03 -6.59 -7.00
CA VAL A 49 4.24 -6.05 -7.63
C VAL A 49 4.19 -6.26 -9.14
N ALA A 50 3.91 -7.47 -9.61
CA ALA A 50 3.82 -7.76 -11.04
C ALA A 50 2.71 -6.95 -11.73
N TYR A 51 1.58 -6.75 -11.05
CA TYR A 51 0.48 -5.91 -11.54
C TYR A 51 0.90 -4.46 -11.67
N MET A 52 1.50 -3.87 -10.62
CA MET A 52 1.91 -2.47 -10.60
C MET A 52 3.07 -2.18 -11.55
N ASP A 53 3.98 -3.13 -11.77
CA ASP A 53 5.05 -3.01 -12.76
C ASP A 53 4.47 -2.98 -14.21
N LYS A 54 3.40 -3.74 -14.46
CA LYS A 54 2.74 -3.78 -15.78
C LYS A 54 1.72 -2.65 -15.99
N TYR A 55 1.04 -2.24 -14.92
CA TYR A 55 -0.04 -1.24 -14.93
C TYR A 55 0.21 -0.20 -13.83
N PRO A 56 1.22 0.65 -13.98
CA PRO A 56 1.56 1.65 -12.97
C PRO A 56 0.41 2.63 -12.75
N SER A 57 0.19 3.01 -11.49
CA SER A 57 -0.82 3.99 -11.12
C SER A 57 -0.25 5.39 -11.05
N GLU A 58 -1.06 6.38 -11.45
CA GLU A 58 -0.83 7.81 -11.24
C GLU A 58 -1.84 8.39 -10.23
N ASP A 59 -2.64 7.54 -9.59
CA ASP A 59 -3.56 7.95 -8.52
C ASP A 59 -2.85 7.82 -7.16
N PRO A 60 -2.64 8.95 -6.45
CA PRO A 60 -1.95 8.93 -5.16
C PRO A 60 -2.68 8.11 -4.10
N ASN A 61 -4.01 8.01 -4.14
CA ASN A 61 -4.78 7.20 -3.20
C ASN A 61 -4.57 5.70 -3.44
N VAL A 62 -4.57 5.29 -4.71
CA VAL A 62 -4.29 3.89 -5.09
C VAL A 62 -2.89 3.49 -4.62
N LEU A 63 -1.89 4.33 -4.89
CA LEU A 63 -0.50 4.11 -4.48
C LEU A 63 -0.38 4.04 -2.95
N ASN A 64 -1.02 4.95 -2.23
CA ASN A 64 -1.01 4.95 -0.77
C ASN A 64 -1.68 3.70 -0.17
N ASN A 65 -2.85 3.32 -0.67
CA ASN A 65 -3.59 2.16 -0.17
C ASN A 65 -2.83 0.85 -0.41
N MET A 66 -2.19 0.70 -1.57
CA MET A 66 -1.32 -0.44 -1.85
C MET A 66 -0.12 -0.47 -0.89
N SER A 67 0.52 0.68 -0.68
CA SER A 67 1.66 0.85 0.22
C SER A 67 1.30 0.51 1.66
N TRP A 68 0.16 0.97 2.15
CA TRP A 68 -0.33 0.66 3.49
C TRP A 68 -0.60 -0.84 3.66
N THR A 69 -1.25 -1.48 2.68
CA THR A 69 -1.47 -2.93 2.70
C THR A 69 -0.16 -3.71 2.78
N PHE A 70 0.89 -3.24 2.10
CA PHE A 70 2.22 -3.85 2.18
C PHE A 70 2.85 -3.63 3.56
N TYR A 71 2.73 -2.44 4.13
CA TYR A 71 3.19 -2.18 5.49
C TYR A 71 2.56 -3.16 6.49
N GLU A 72 1.26 -3.39 6.40
CA GLU A 72 0.55 -4.28 7.32
C GLU A 72 0.87 -5.76 7.13
N LYS A 73 1.00 -6.23 5.88
CA LYS A 73 0.90 -7.66 5.54
C LYS A 73 2.16 -8.27 4.96
N VAL A 74 3.11 -7.47 4.49
CA VAL A 74 4.30 -7.95 3.78
C VAL A 74 5.53 -7.83 4.67
N THR A 75 6.37 -8.88 4.68
CA THR A 75 7.62 -8.90 5.44
C THR A 75 8.85 -9.06 4.55
N ASP A 76 8.67 -9.45 3.29
CA ASP A 76 9.77 -9.59 2.33
C ASP A 76 10.41 -8.23 2.02
N PRO A 77 11.73 -8.06 2.25
CA PRO A 77 12.39 -6.75 2.09
C PRO A 77 12.36 -6.22 0.64
N LYS A 78 12.42 -7.10 -0.35
CA LYS A 78 12.37 -6.69 -1.77
C LYS A 78 10.98 -6.19 -2.15
N MET A 79 9.94 -6.83 -1.63
CA MET A 79 8.57 -6.39 -1.83
C MET A 79 8.27 -5.09 -1.07
N LEU A 80 8.80 -4.94 0.15
CA LEU A 80 8.69 -3.68 0.91
C LEU A 80 9.38 -2.52 0.21
N ALA A 81 10.52 -2.74 -0.45
CA ALA A 81 11.19 -1.69 -1.24
C ALA A 81 10.28 -1.14 -2.35
N LYS A 82 9.49 -2.00 -3.02
CA LYS A 82 8.48 -1.56 -3.99
C LYS A 82 7.38 -0.69 -3.36
N ALA A 83 6.92 -1.07 -2.18
CA ALA A 83 5.93 -0.27 -1.46
C ALA A 83 6.47 1.10 -1.04
N VAL A 84 7.75 1.18 -0.65
CA VAL A 84 8.43 2.46 -0.38
C VAL A 84 8.46 3.35 -1.63
N GLU A 85 8.76 2.79 -2.82
CA GLU A 85 8.73 3.52 -4.09
C GLU A 85 7.32 4.06 -4.40
N TRP A 86 6.28 3.23 -4.26
CA TRP A 86 4.89 3.65 -4.49
C TRP A 86 4.45 4.72 -3.50
N SER A 87 4.78 4.57 -2.22
CA SER A 87 4.43 5.56 -1.21
C SER A 87 5.15 6.88 -1.42
N LYS A 88 6.43 6.84 -1.84
CA LYS A 88 7.17 8.04 -2.24
C LYS A 88 6.46 8.74 -3.40
N LYS A 89 6.09 8.01 -4.45
CA LYS A 89 5.35 8.55 -5.60
C LYS A 89 4.00 9.13 -5.20
N SER A 90 3.26 8.48 -4.30
CA SER A 90 2.02 9.02 -3.75
C SER A 90 2.21 10.41 -3.13
N ASN A 91 3.28 10.59 -2.33
CA ASN A 91 3.61 11.88 -1.72
C ASN A 91 4.12 12.92 -2.72
N GLU A 92 4.73 12.51 -3.84
CA GLU A 92 5.11 13.43 -4.92
C GLU A 92 3.90 13.95 -5.69
N LEU A 93 2.90 13.08 -5.91
CA LEU A 93 1.66 13.40 -6.62
C LEU A 93 0.69 14.23 -5.76
N HIS A 94 0.67 14.01 -4.47
CA HIS A 94 -0.16 14.75 -3.51
C HIS A 94 0.68 15.16 -2.31
N LYS A 95 1.35 16.28 -2.46
CA LYS A 95 2.26 16.82 -1.44
C LYS A 95 1.53 17.19 -0.15
N ASP A 96 2.24 17.02 0.95
CA ASP A 96 1.83 17.49 2.27
C ASP A 96 0.50 16.88 2.79
N HIS A 97 0.17 15.66 2.35
CA HIS A 97 -0.96 14.91 2.88
C HIS A 97 -0.54 14.07 4.09
N PRO A 98 -1.03 14.35 5.32
CA PRO A 98 -0.52 13.70 6.53
C PRO A 98 -0.60 12.18 6.53
N ALA A 99 -1.71 11.60 6.04
CA ALA A 99 -1.85 10.15 5.97
C ALA A 99 -0.88 9.49 4.97
N PHE A 100 -0.52 10.18 3.89
CA PHE A 100 0.45 9.66 2.92
C PHE A 100 1.88 9.72 3.48
N LEU A 101 2.20 10.79 4.20
CA LEU A 101 3.46 10.91 4.92
C LEU A 101 3.60 9.84 6.01
N ASP A 102 2.52 9.56 6.75
CA ASP A 102 2.47 8.51 7.77
C ASP A 102 2.71 7.11 7.18
N THR A 103 2.08 6.80 6.05
CA THR A 103 2.31 5.54 5.33
C THR A 103 3.77 5.42 4.89
N TYR A 104 4.33 6.50 4.34
CA TYR A 104 5.72 6.53 3.89
C TYR A 104 6.70 6.37 5.05
N ALA A 105 6.48 7.10 6.15
CA ALA A 105 7.26 6.99 7.37
C ALA A 105 7.23 5.56 7.95
N SER A 106 6.05 4.95 8.00
CA SER A 106 5.86 3.58 8.50
C SER A 106 6.63 2.55 7.67
N LEU A 107 6.60 2.67 6.34
CA LEU A 107 7.34 1.80 5.44
C LEU A 107 8.86 2.01 5.54
N LEU A 108 9.32 3.25 5.65
CA LEU A 108 10.72 3.57 5.88
C LEU A 108 11.23 2.96 7.18
N PHE A 109 10.46 3.08 8.26
CA PHE A 109 10.81 2.49 9.55
C PHE A 109 10.89 0.97 9.47
N LYS A 110 9.88 0.33 8.89
CA LYS A 110 9.84 -1.13 8.68
C LYS A 110 11.00 -1.62 7.80
N SER A 111 11.48 -0.79 6.89
CA SER A 111 12.63 -1.07 6.02
C SER A 111 13.99 -0.71 6.64
N GLY A 112 14.02 -0.26 7.89
CA GLY A 112 15.24 0.06 8.64
C GLY A 112 15.76 1.50 8.47
N ASN A 113 15.07 2.35 7.71
CA ASN A 113 15.43 3.76 7.57
C ASN A 113 14.78 4.63 8.66
N LYS A 114 15.19 4.40 9.90
CA LYS A 114 14.62 5.06 11.09
C LYS A 114 14.72 6.58 11.05
N LYS A 115 15.85 7.13 10.61
CA LYS A 115 16.08 8.58 10.58
C LYS A 115 15.08 9.30 9.69
N GLU A 116 14.90 8.81 8.47
CA GLU A 116 13.98 9.40 7.51
C GLU A 116 12.52 9.18 7.94
N ALA A 117 12.21 8.01 8.50
CA ALA A 117 10.88 7.72 9.04
C ALA A 117 10.46 8.76 10.08
N ILE A 118 11.33 9.08 11.04
CA ILE A 118 11.09 10.10 12.07
C ILE A 118 10.83 11.46 11.42
N ALA A 119 11.65 11.86 10.45
CA ALA A 119 11.52 13.16 9.79
C ALA A 119 10.17 13.30 9.05
N GLN A 120 9.76 12.26 8.32
CA GLN A 120 8.47 12.26 7.62
C GLN A 120 7.28 12.25 8.59
N GLN A 121 7.40 11.52 9.69
CA GLN A 121 6.35 11.48 10.72
C GLN A 121 6.19 12.83 11.44
N GLU A 122 7.30 13.47 11.80
CA GLU A 122 7.29 14.82 12.39
C GLU A 122 6.70 15.85 11.45
N LYS A 123 6.96 15.73 10.13
CA LYS A 123 6.33 16.57 9.11
C LYS A 123 4.82 16.37 9.08
N ALA A 124 4.33 15.12 9.09
CA ALA A 124 2.88 14.81 9.12
C ALA A 124 2.20 15.44 10.34
N ILE A 125 2.80 15.28 11.52
CA ILE A 125 2.32 15.89 12.77
C ILE A 125 2.25 17.42 12.67
N SER A 126 3.29 18.05 12.14
CA SER A 126 3.34 19.51 11.96
C SER A 126 2.20 20.03 11.08
N ILE A 127 1.86 19.30 10.01
CA ILE A 127 0.77 19.66 9.11
C ILE A 127 -0.58 19.59 9.83
N VAL A 128 -0.85 18.50 10.55
CA VAL A 128 -2.11 18.34 11.30
C VAL A 128 -2.26 19.41 12.39
N LYS A 129 -1.17 19.74 13.11
CA LYS A 129 -1.18 20.79 14.14
C LYS A 129 -1.49 22.19 13.59
N LYS A 130 -1.09 22.46 12.34
CA LYS A 130 -1.39 23.75 11.68
C LYS A 130 -2.83 23.85 11.15
N SER A 131 -3.44 22.72 10.81
CA SER A 131 -4.77 22.67 10.20
C SER A 131 -5.55 21.45 10.71
N PRO A 132 -5.89 21.39 12.01
CA PRO A 132 -6.49 20.20 12.61
C PRO A 132 -7.84 19.84 11.96
N ASP A 133 -8.67 20.81 11.65
CA ASP A 133 -10.01 20.58 11.08
C ASP A 133 -9.98 19.99 9.66
N ALA A 134 -8.88 20.20 8.93
CA ALA A 134 -8.72 19.69 7.56
C ALA A 134 -8.39 18.19 7.49
N TYR A 135 -7.86 17.59 8.57
CA TYR A 135 -7.25 16.26 8.53
C TYR A 135 -7.69 15.30 9.66
N GLY A 136 -8.90 15.45 10.18
CA GLY A 136 -9.43 14.54 11.20
C GLY A 136 -9.01 14.85 12.64
N GLY A 137 -8.44 16.03 12.88
CA GLY A 137 -8.25 16.63 14.20
C GLY A 137 -7.39 15.84 15.18
N GLU A 138 -7.83 15.84 16.44
CA GLU A 138 -7.11 15.19 17.54
C GLU A 138 -6.90 13.68 17.37
N SER A 139 -7.84 12.98 16.71
CA SER A 139 -7.73 11.52 16.55
C SER A 139 -6.52 11.16 15.69
N LEU A 140 -6.39 11.78 14.52
CA LEU A 140 -5.24 11.55 13.65
C LEU A 140 -3.94 12.00 14.32
N LEU A 141 -3.95 13.15 15.02
CA LEU A 141 -2.77 13.63 15.71
C LEU A 141 -2.25 12.63 16.75
N LYS A 142 -3.12 12.05 17.56
CA LYS A 142 -2.76 11.02 18.54
C LYS A 142 -2.16 9.77 17.89
N GLU A 143 -2.72 9.33 16.76
CA GLU A 143 -2.19 8.18 16.01
C GLU A 143 -0.78 8.47 15.49
N LEU A 144 -0.57 9.63 14.88
CA LEU A 144 0.73 10.06 14.36
C LEU A 144 1.78 10.19 15.47
N GLU A 145 1.43 10.79 16.61
CA GLU A 145 2.32 10.96 17.77
C GLU A 145 2.67 9.61 18.42
N SER A 146 1.70 8.69 18.53
CA SER A 146 1.93 7.34 19.02
C SER A 146 2.93 6.59 18.15
N ARG A 147 2.78 6.66 16.84
CA ARG A 147 3.68 6.02 15.88
C ARG A 147 5.08 6.65 15.89
N LEU A 148 5.17 7.97 16.02
CA LEU A 148 6.46 8.64 16.20
C LEU A 148 7.18 8.16 17.45
N ALA A 149 6.46 7.96 18.56
CA ALA A 149 7.03 7.45 19.79
C ALA A 149 7.58 6.01 19.61
N GLU A 150 6.92 5.18 18.82
CA GLU A 150 7.44 3.85 18.45
C GLU A 150 8.72 3.94 17.61
N PHE A 151 8.77 4.84 16.63
CA PHE A 151 9.95 5.04 15.80
C PHE A 151 11.16 5.53 16.60
N LYS A 152 10.96 6.21 17.72
CA LYS A 152 12.03 6.74 18.57
C LYS A 152 12.59 5.74 19.59
N LYS A 153 11.91 4.61 19.82
CA LYS A 153 12.43 3.52 20.65
C LYS A 153 13.59 2.82 19.96
#